data_26878dfe6cef4951a03314ce509b8fb2
#
_entry.id   26878dfe6cef4951a03314ce509b8fb2
#
_cell.length_a   1.000
_cell.length_b   1.000
_cell.length_c   1.000
_cell.angle_alpha   90.00
_cell.angle_beta   90.00
_cell.angle_gamma   90.00
#
_symmetry.space_group_name_H-M   'P 1'
#
loop_
_entity.id
_entity.type
_entity.pdbx_description
1 polymer ?
#
loop_
_entity_poly.entity_id
_entity_poly.type
_entity_poly.pdbx_seq_one_letter_code
_entity_poly.pdbx_strand_id
1 'polypeptide(L)'
;MLVVLLGPSCSGKSTFQKELVENEGYHAVRTATTRPKRVGEDLSSYYFLKDQSFAEWEVRGDLLCVETFRGWRYGVPRDEITRRGGRPNRVVILTPGGVMELLSRHPDIITADALSILYLGVDGATGEARACKRGDSRREYLRRMAADSIDFRHYPRENCVWEFTPDYILDCINNPQNYKLKPRLKRVERKRK
;
A
#
# COMPACT_ATOMS: atom_id res chain seq x y z
N MET A 1 -0.58 2.56 -15.98
CA MET A 1 -1.50 2.71 -14.84
C MET A 1 -0.80 2.27 -13.57
N LEU A 2 -0.98 2.98 -12.46
CA LEU A 2 -0.52 2.60 -11.12
C LEU A 2 -1.72 2.13 -10.30
N VAL A 3 -1.67 0.91 -9.78
CA VAL A 3 -2.63 0.39 -8.81
C VAL A 3 -2.01 0.44 -7.43
N VAL A 4 -2.66 1.12 -6.50
CA VAL A 4 -2.26 1.18 -5.09
C VAL A 4 -3.17 0.28 -4.27
N LEU A 5 -2.58 -0.64 -3.53
CA LEU A 5 -3.32 -1.55 -2.64
C LEU A 5 -3.21 -1.09 -1.19
N LEU A 6 -4.35 -0.85 -0.58
CA LEU A 6 -4.52 -0.50 0.82
C LEU A 6 -5.22 -1.62 1.59
N GLY A 7 -5.07 -1.62 2.89
CA GLY A 7 -5.86 -2.49 3.77
C GLY A 7 -5.11 -2.89 5.03
N PRO A 8 -5.82 -3.36 6.05
CA PRO A 8 -5.21 -3.81 7.31
C PRO A 8 -4.36 -5.07 7.13
N SER A 9 -3.67 -5.46 8.18
CA SER A 9 -2.92 -6.72 8.23
C SER A 9 -3.84 -7.89 7.88
N CYS A 10 -3.30 -8.87 7.16
CA CYS A 10 -4.03 -10.08 6.74
C CYS A 10 -5.23 -9.85 5.80
N SER A 11 -5.42 -8.66 5.23
CA SER A 11 -6.50 -8.39 4.25
C SER A 11 -6.29 -9.07 2.89
N GLY A 12 -5.07 -9.58 2.60
CA GLY A 12 -4.78 -10.29 1.35
C GLY A 12 -4.10 -9.43 0.27
N LYS A 13 -3.56 -8.25 0.62
CA LYS A 13 -2.87 -7.37 -0.34
C LYS A 13 -1.76 -8.07 -1.13
N SER A 14 -0.87 -8.79 -0.45
CA SER A 14 0.24 -9.48 -1.13
C SER A 14 -0.23 -10.58 -2.05
N THR A 15 -1.31 -11.30 -1.70
CA THR A 15 -1.93 -12.29 -2.57
C THR A 15 -2.53 -11.62 -3.80
N PHE A 16 -3.26 -10.53 -3.61
CA PHE A 16 -3.87 -9.78 -4.71
C PHE A 16 -2.82 -9.13 -5.61
N GLN A 17 -1.73 -8.60 -5.04
CA GLN A 17 -0.59 -8.11 -5.81
C GLN A 17 0.01 -9.21 -6.68
N LYS A 18 0.20 -10.41 -6.12
CA LYS A 18 0.70 -11.57 -6.86
C LYS A 18 -0.23 -11.97 -8.01
N GLU A 19 -1.54 -12.00 -7.78
CA GLU A 19 -2.54 -12.26 -8.82
C GLU A 19 -2.43 -11.25 -9.98
N LEU A 20 -2.31 -9.94 -9.69
CA LEU A 20 -2.12 -8.92 -10.72
C LEU A 20 -0.82 -9.11 -11.51
N VAL A 21 0.25 -9.51 -10.85
CA VAL A 21 1.55 -9.76 -11.52
C VAL A 21 1.48 -10.99 -12.41
N GLU A 22 0.93 -12.11 -11.93
CA GLU A 22 0.94 -13.40 -12.62
C GLU A 22 -0.11 -13.47 -13.74
N ASN A 23 -1.29 -12.89 -13.51
CA ASN A 23 -2.43 -13.06 -14.43
C ASN A 23 -2.66 -11.86 -15.35
N GLU A 24 -2.33 -10.64 -14.88
CA GLU A 24 -2.63 -9.40 -15.60
C GLU A 24 -1.36 -8.67 -16.07
N GLY A 25 -0.18 -9.23 -15.81
CA GLY A 25 1.10 -8.69 -16.29
C GLY A 25 1.58 -7.41 -15.62
N TYR A 26 1.07 -7.06 -14.44
CA TYR A 26 1.55 -5.92 -13.67
C TYR A 26 2.99 -6.12 -13.19
N HIS A 27 3.68 -5.01 -12.97
CA HIS A 27 4.96 -4.99 -12.26
C HIS A 27 4.71 -4.63 -10.79
N ALA A 28 5.15 -5.50 -9.87
CA ALA A 28 5.13 -5.19 -8.44
C ALA A 28 6.22 -4.16 -8.13
N VAL A 29 5.82 -2.98 -7.67
CA VAL A 29 6.75 -1.94 -7.22
C VAL A 29 7.43 -2.41 -5.94
N ARG A 30 8.76 -2.46 -5.97
CA ARG A 30 9.57 -2.84 -4.83
C ARG A 30 9.84 -1.64 -3.96
N THR A 31 9.25 -1.58 -2.76
CA THR A 31 9.43 -0.48 -1.81
C THR A 31 10.68 -0.64 -0.96
N ALA A 32 11.23 0.47 -0.47
CA ALA A 32 12.35 0.48 0.47
C ALA A 32 11.85 0.47 1.92
N THR A 33 12.60 -0.16 2.82
CA THR A 33 12.27 -0.18 4.25
C THR A 33 13.50 -0.35 5.13
N THR A 34 13.49 0.25 6.32
CA THR A 34 14.48 -0.01 7.37
C THR A 34 14.09 -1.19 8.27
N ARG A 35 12.88 -1.76 8.07
CA ARG A 35 12.44 -2.96 8.79
C ARG A 35 13.35 -4.14 8.47
N PRO A 36 13.81 -4.88 9.49
CA PRO A 36 14.53 -6.13 9.24
C PRO A 36 13.69 -7.12 8.45
N LYS A 37 14.34 -7.86 7.57
CA LYS A 37 13.73 -8.96 6.82
C LYS A 37 13.20 -10.02 7.80
N ARG A 38 11.99 -10.51 7.55
CA ARG A 38 11.41 -11.61 8.33
C ARG A 38 11.98 -12.96 7.90
N VAL A 39 11.89 -13.95 8.79
CA VAL A 39 12.20 -15.33 8.44
C VAL A 39 11.28 -15.80 7.31
N GLY A 40 11.83 -16.39 6.25
CA GLY A 40 11.08 -16.87 5.09
C GLY A 40 10.61 -15.77 4.12
N GLU A 41 10.87 -14.48 4.37
CA GLU A 41 10.53 -13.41 3.44
C GLU A 41 11.54 -13.36 2.28
N ASP A 42 11.07 -13.16 1.05
CA ASP A 42 11.94 -13.03 -0.12
C ASP A 42 12.71 -11.70 -0.09
N LEU A 43 13.98 -11.73 -0.47
CA LEU A 43 14.81 -10.52 -0.61
C LEU A 43 14.29 -9.56 -1.68
N SER A 44 13.54 -10.07 -2.66
CA SER A 44 12.92 -9.25 -3.71
C SER A 44 11.69 -8.45 -3.23
N SER A 45 11.14 -8.77 -2.04
CA SER A 45 9.93 -8.11 -1.51
C SER A 45 10.14 -6.63 -1.19
N TYR A 46 11.35 -6.27 -0.74
CA TYR A 46 11.72 -4.92 -0.35
C TYR A 46 13.19 -4.63 -0.64
N TYR A 47 13.55 -3.36 -0.81
CA TYR A 47 14.90 -2.90 -0.58
C TYR A 47 15.11 -2.75 0.93
N PHE A 48 15.67 -3.78 1.57
CA PHE A 48 15.96 -3.77 3.01
C PHE A 48 17.21 -2.93 3.24
N LEU A 49 17.04 -1.72 3.74
CA LEU A 49 18.10 -0.73 3.92
C LEU A 49 18.42 -0.53 5.40
N LYS A 50 19.67 -0.19 5.70
CA LYS A 50 20.04 0.39 7.00
C LYS A 50 19.51 1.83 7.08
N ASP A 51 19.30 2.35 8.30
CA ASP A 51 18.78 3.71 8.50
C ASP A 51 19.61 4.77 7.77
N GLN A 52 20.94 4.64 7.78
CA GLN A 52 21.82 5.56 7.07
C GLN A 52 21.56 5.54 5.56
N SER A 53 21.54 4.37 4.92
CA SER A 53 21.29 4.25 3.48
C SER A 53 19.89 4.73 3.09
N PHE A 54 18.90 4.51 3.95
CA PHE A 54 17.55 5.02 3.75
C PHE A 54 17.54 6.56 3.79
N ALA A 55 18.22 7.17 4.76
CA ALA A 55 18.34 8.62 4.87
C ALA A 55 19.08 9.23 3.66
N GLU A 56 20.10 8.57 3.15
CA GLU A 56 20.80 8.99 1.93
C GLU A 56 19.86 9.00 0.71
N TRP A 57 19.04 7.98 0.54
CA TRP A 57 18.04 7.93 -0.54
C TRP A 57 16.99 9.04 -0.41
N GLU A 58 16.53 9.30 0.81
CA GLU A 58 15.55 10.36 1.09
C GLU A 58 16.13 11.75 0.77
N VAL A 59 17.35 12.05 1.24
CA VAL A 59 18.02 13.34 0.99
C VAL A 59 18.27 13.58 -0.51
N ARG A 60 18.60 12.53 -1.27
CA ARG A 60 18.76 12.64 -2.72
C ARG A 60 17.44 12.79 -3.49
N GLY A 61 16.28 12.62 -2.84
CA GLY A 61 14.97 12.62 -3.49
C GLY A 61 14.68 11.34 -4.29
N ASP A 62 15.39 10.26 -4.01
CA ASP A 62 15.21 8.95 -4.65
C ASP A 62 13.93 8.25 -4.16
N LEU A 63 13.32 8.73 -3.06
CA LEU A 63 12.10 8.19 -2.48
C LEU A 63 10.94 9.17 -2.66
N LEU A 64 9.79 8.66 -3.11
CA LEU A 64 8.57 9.45 -3.33
C LEU A 64 7.76 9.61 -2.04
N CYS A 65 7.34 8.51 -1.44
CA CYS A 65 6.52 8.53 -0.23
C CYS A 65 7.36 8.00 0.92
N VAL A 66 7.72 8.87 1.85
CA VAL A 66 8.46 8.45 3.04
C VAL A 66 7.56 8.54 4.25
N GLU A 67 7.38 7.45 4.96
CA GLU A 67 6.60 7.40 6.18
C GLU A 67 7.25 6.50 7.22
N THR A 68 6.91 6.77 8.47
CA THR A 68 7.25 5.87 9.58
C THR A 68 6.01 5.09 9.99
N PHE A 69 6.09 3.77 9.86
CA PHE A 69 5.03 2.87 10.24
C PHE A 69 5.52 1.80 11.20
N ARG A 70 4.95 1.77 12.40
CA ARG A 70 5.33 0.82 13.46
C ARG A 70 6.81 0.84 13.83
N GLY A 71 7.41 2.03 13.84
CA GLY A 71 8.82 2.24 14.19
C GLY A 71 9.82 1.95 13.07
N TRP A 72 9.36 1.59 11.87
CA TRP A 72 10.18 1.39 10.69
C TRP A 72 9.85 2.39 9.61
N ARG A 73 10.86 2.82 8.87
CA ARG A 73 10.69 3.72 7.72
C ARG A 73 10.34 2.92 6.48
N TYR A 74 9.48 3.49 5.64
CA TYR A 74 9.10 2.95 4.34
C TYR A 74 9.17 4.06 3.31
N GLY A 75 9.52 3.71 2.08
CA GLY A 75 9.57 4.67 0.97
C GLY A 75 9.38 3.96 -0.36
N VAL A 76 8.82 4.68 -1.33
CA VAL A 76 8.66 4.19 -2.70
C VAL A 76 9.79 4.74 -3.55
N PRO A 77 10.70 3.91 -4.09
CA PRO A 77 11.74 4.41 -4.97
C PRO A 77 11.14 5.09 -6.20
N ARG A 78 11.59 6.30 -6.50
CA ARG A 78 11.13 7.11 -7.64
C ARG A 78 11.24 6.33 -8.95
N ASP A 79 12.35 5.66 -9.17
CA ASP A 79 12.63 4.89 -10.37
C ASP A 79 11.64 3.74 -10.60
N GLU A 80 11.14 3.13 -9.53
CA GLU A 80 10.13 2.06 -9.62
C GLU A 80 8.80 2.57 -10.22
N ILE A 81 8.52 3.86 -10.06
CA ILE A 81 7.29 4.51 -10.59
C ILE A 81 7.57 5.17 -11.94
N THR A 82 8.71 5.87 -12.11
CA THR A 82 8.95 6.75 -13.26
C THR A 82 9.71 6.09 -14.40
N ARG A 83 10.36 4.94 -14.17
CA ARG A 83 11.17 4.27 -15.20
C ARG A 83 10.36 4.00 -16.46
N ARG A 84 10.80 4.61 -17.56
CA ARG A 84 10.28 4.39 -18.91
C ARG A 84 10.89 3.09 -19.46
N GLY A 85 10.05 2.26 -20.06
CA GLY A 85 10.46 0.95 -20.61
C GLY A 85 10.08 -0.20 -19.69
N GLY A 86 9.54 -1.26 -20.25
CA GLY A 86 9.04 -2.42 -19.54
C GLY A 86 7.51 -2.42 -19.39
N ARG A 87 7.01 -2.97 -18.29
CA ARG A 87 5.56 -3.15 -18.06
C ARG A 87 4.90 -1.80 -17.76
N PRO A 88 3.89 -1.36 -18.52
CA PRO A 88 3.25 -0.05 -18.34
C PRO A 88 2.41 0.01 -17.06
N ASN A 89 1.90 -1.15 -16.59
CA ASN A 89 1.05 -1.25 -15.41
C ASN A 89 1.86 -1.67 -14.18
N ARG A 90 1.69 -0.94 -13.09
CA ARG A 90 2.41 -1.15 -11.82
C ARG A 90 1.43 -1.34 -10.68
N VAL A 91 1.83 -2.11 -9.68
CA VAL A 91 1.06 -2.30 -8.44
C VAL A 91 1.96 -2.11 -7.22
N VAL A 92 1.50 -1.32 -6.26
CA VAL A 92 2.21 -1.03 -5.02
C VAL A 92 1.30 -1.21 -3.80
N ILE A 93 1.85 -1.66 -2.68
CA ILE A 93 1.17 -1.71 -1.40
C ILE A 93 1.61 -0.52 -0.57
N LEU A 94 0.66 0.33 -0.17
CA LEU A 94 0.92 1.49 0.69
C LEU A 94 0.03 1.46 1.94
N THR A 95 0.36 2.31 2.89
CA THR A 95 -0.51 2.67 4.00
C THR A 95 -1.39 3.86 3.62
N PRO A 96 -2.42 4.22 4.41
CA PRO A 96 -3.18 5.44 4.18
C PRO A 96 -2.31 6.70 4.16
N GLY A 97 -1.32 6.79 5.06
CA GLY A 97 -0.36 7.90 5.10
C GLY A 97 0.48 7.98 3.83
N GLY A 98 1.02 6.84 3.36
CA GLY A 98 1.80 6.77 2.12
C GLY A 98 1.01 7.17 0.88
N VAL A 99 -0.28 6.81 0.81
CA VAL A 99 -1.17 7.26 -0.28
C VAL A 99 -1.31 8.78 -0.25
N MET A 100 -1.53 9.34 0.93
CA MET A 100 -1.71 10.78 1.05
C MET A 100 -0.45 11.55 0.68
N GLU A 101 0.69 11.08 1.12
CA GLU A 101 1.96 11.68 0.75
C GLU A 101 2.21 11.62 -0.76
N LEU A 102 1.89 10.46 -1.38
CA LEU A 102 1.98 10.30 -2.82
C LEU A 102 1.12 11.31 -3.58
N LEU A 103 -0.14 11.45 -3.18
CA LEU A 103 -1.10 12.35 -3.85
C LEU A 103 -0.78 13.82 -3.62
N SER A 104 -0.33 14.20 -2.41
CA SER A 104 -0.11 15.61 -2.06
C SER A 104 1.23 16.16 -2.55
N ARG A 105 2.28 15.33 -2.59
CA ARG A 105 3.63 15.80 -2.91
C ARG A 105 4.08 15.52 -4.33
N HIS A 106 3.41 14.60 -5.03
CA HIS A 106 3.84 14.15 -6.36
C HIS A 106 2.71 14.14 -7.41
N PRO A 107 1.88 15.19 -7.49
CA PRO A 107 0.80 15.27 -8.46
C PRO A 107 1.30 15.33 -9.91
N ASP A 108 2.56 15.73 -10.11
CA ASP A 108 3.27 15.75 -11.39
C ASP A 108 3.64 14.36 -11.91
N ILE A 109 3.78 13.38 -11.01
CA ILE A 109 4.15 12.00 -11.35
C ILE A 109 2.91 11.13 -11.56
N ILE A 110 1.82 11.44 -10.84
CA ILE A 110 0.63 10.60 -10.78
C ILE A 110 -0.59 11.44 -11.11
N THR A 111 -1.17 11.17 -12.28
CA THR A 111 -2.45 11.76 -12.68
C THR A 111 -3.60 10.87 -12.23
N ALA A 112 -4.76 11.46 -11.95
CA ALA A 112 -5.94 10.73 -11.52
C ALA A 112 -6.36 9.64 -12.53
N ASP A 113 -6.21 9.91 -13.84
CA ASP A 113 -6.56 8.97 -14.91
C ASP A 113 -5.63 7.76 -14.99
N ALA A 114 -4.41 7.88 -14.44
CA ALA A 114 -3.41 6.83 -14.44
C ALA A 114 -3.34 6.09 -13.09
N LEU A 115 -4.21 6.41 -12.13
CA LEU A 115 -4.18 5.90 -10.77
C LEU A 115 -5.50 5.17 -10.42
N SER A 116 -5.37 3.98 -9.82
CA SER A 116 -6.47 3.30 -9.14
C SER A 116 -6.03 2.95 -7.72
N ILE A 117 -6.82 3.31 -6.72
CA ILE A 117 -6.54 3.01 -5.32
C ILE A 117 -7.59 2.03 -4.82
N LEU A 118 -7.14 0.83 -4.47
CA LEU A 118 -7.99 -0.27 -4.03
C LEU A 118 -7.77 -0.55 -2.54
N TYR A 119 -8.83 -0.49 -1.77
CA TYR A 119 -8.83 -0.88 -0.37
C TYR A 119 -9.37 -2.31 -0.22
N LEU A 120 -8.60 -3.18 0.38
CA LEU A 120 -8.98 -4.56 0.69
C LEU A 120 -9.43 -4.63 2.15
N GLY A 121 -10.73 -4.74 2.38
CA GLY A 121 -11.31 -4.97 3.69
C GLY A 121 -11.09 -6.40 4.17
N VAL A 122 -11.09 -6.61 5.48
CA VAL A 122 -11.08 -7.93 6.13
C VAL A 122 -11.81 -7.85 7.47
N ASP A 123 -12.66 -8.82 7.74
CA ASP A 123 -13.24 -8.99 9.08
C ASP A 123 -12.24 -9.66 10.05
N GLY A 124 -12.53 -9.54 11.36
CA GLY A 124 -11.63 -10.04 12.39
C GLY A 124 -11.39 -11.53 12.32
N ALA A 125 -12.44 -12.33 12.09
CA ALA A 125 -12.32 -13.79 12.05
C ALA A 125 -11.48 -14.29 10.87
N THR A 126 -11.73 -13.74 9.67
CA THR A 126 -10.93 -14.04 8.48
C THR A 126 -9.48 -13.58 8.64
N GLY A 127 -9.27 -12.41 9.22
CA GLY A 127 -7.92 -11.88 9.48
C GLY A 127 -7.14 -12.76 10.45
N GLU A 128 -7.75 -13.21 11.54
CA GLU A 128 -7.15 -14.10 12.54
C GLU A 128 -6.79 -15.46 11.91
N ALA A 129 -7.71 -16.08 11.16
CA ALA A 129 -7.46 -17.35 10.48
C ALA A 129 -6.29 -17.26 9.50
N ARG A 130 -6.18 -16.16 8.73
CA ARG A 130 -5.06 -15.92 7.81
C ARG A 130 -3.74 -15.69 8.55
N ALA A 131 -3.77 -15.01 9.70
CA ALA A 131 -2.58 -14.81 10.55
C ALA A 131 -2.06 -16.14 11.10
N CYS A 132 -2.95 -16.97 11.64
CA CYS A 132 -2.62 -18.32 12.10
C CYS A 132 -1.99 -19.18 11.00
N LYS A 133 -2.60 -19.19 9.81
CA LYS A 133 -2.07 -19.94 8.64
C LYS A 133 -0.67 -19.49 8.23
N ARG A 134 -0.32 -18.22 8.46
CA ARG A 134 1.01 -17.65 8.19
C ARG A 134 2.02 -17.94 9.33
N GLY A 135 1.59 -18.50 10.45
CA GLY A 135 2.42 -18.76 11.62
C GLY A 135 2.59 -17.59 12.58
N ASP A 136 1.77 -16.53 12.45
CA ASP A 136 1.78 -15.44 13.43
C ASP A 136 1.17 -15.92 14.76
N SER A 137 1.78 -15.55 15.90
CA SER A 137 1.14 -15.77 17.18
C SER A 137 -0.10 -14.90 17.35
N ARG A 138 -1.10 -15.36 18.15
CA ARG A 138 -2.29 -14.58 18.45
C ARG A 138 -1.94 -13.21 19.05
N ARG A 139 -0.92 -13.16 19.92
CA ARG A 139 -0.43 -11.90 20.49
C ARG A 139 0.05 -10.93 19.44
N GLU A 140 0.82 -11.39 18.45
CA GLU A 140 1.30 -10.55 17.35
C GLU A 140 0.16 -10.09 16.43
N TYR A 141 -0.81 -10.98 16.15
CA TYR A 141 -2.00 -10.60 15.40
C TYR A 141 -2.79 -9.50 16.11
N LEU A 142 -3.09 -9.64 17.41
CA LEU A 142 -3.83 -8.64 18.19
C LEU A 142 -3.08 -7.31 18.25
N ARG A 143 -1.74 -7.34 18.41
CA ARG A 143 -0.91 -6.13 18.38
C ARG A 143 -1.03 -5.38 17.03
N ARG A 144 -1.04 -6.11 15.92
CA ARG A 144 -1.23 -5.53 14.59
C ARG A 144 -2.63 -4.97 14.40
N MET A 145 -3.64 -5.70 14.85
CA MET A 145 -5.04 -5.28 14.78
C MET A 145 -5.29 -3.99 15.58
N ALA A 146 -4.66 -3.83 16.74
CA ALA A 146 -4.77 -2.61 17.52
C ALA A 146 -4.23 -1.39 16.75
N ALA A 147 -3.08 -1.51 16.07
CA ALA A 147 -2.55 -0.45 15.23
C ALA A 147 -3.43 -0.21 13.98
N ASP A 148 -3.84 -1.29 13.30
CA ASP A 148 -4.71 -1.19 12.12
C ASP A 148 -6.07 -0.56 12.46
N SER A 149 -6.58 -0.73 13.69
CA SER A 149 -7.83 -0.09 14.13
C SER A 149 -7.76 1.43 14.21
N ILE A 150 -6.57 1.98 14.35
CA ILE A 150 -6.33 3.43 14.32
C ILE A 150 -6.22 3.90 12.87
N ASP A 151 -5.36 3.23 12.07
CA ASP A 151 -5.06 3.62 10.69
C ASP A 151 -6.28 3.47 9.76
N PHE A 152 -7.08 2.43 10.00
CA PHE A 152 -8.24 2.08 9.17
C PHE A 152 -9.59 2.27 9.90
N ARG A 153 -9.68 3.15 10.91
CA ARG A 153 -10.91 3.38 11.70
C ARG A 153 -12.12 3.82 10.87
N HIS A 154 -11.90 4.45 9.73
CA HIS A 154 -12.95 4.98 8.85
C HIS A 154 -13.18 4.11 7.61
N TYR A 155 -12.58 2.93 7.55
CA TYR A 155 -12.66 2.02 6.42
C TYR A 155 -13.59 0.83 6.72
N PRO A 156 -14.26 0.28 5.69
CA PRO A 156 -15.11 -0.90 5.86
C PRO A 156 -14.34 -2.12 6.38
N ARG A 157 -14.96 -2.91 7.25
CA ARG A 157 -14.38 -4.16 7.79
C ARG A 157 -14.95 -5.42 7.14
N GLU A 158 -15.53 -5.29 5.96
CA GLU A 158 -16.08 -6.41 5.20
C GLU A 158 -14.98 -7.03 4.31
N ASN A 159 -15.05 -8.34 4.06
CA ASN A 159 -14.18 -9.05 3.13
C ASN A 159 -14.52 -8.68 1.68
N CYS A 160 -14.22 -7.48 1.29
CA CYS A 160 -14.51 -6.93 -0.02
C CYS A 160 -13.40 -6.03 -0.52
N VAL A 161 -13.35 -5.83 -1.83
CA VAL A 161 -12.48 -4.83 -2.45
C VAL A 161 -13.31 -3.57 -2.67
N TRP A 162 -12.74 -2.44 -2.31
CA TRP A 162 -13.31 -1.12 -2.46
C TRP A 162 -12.36 -0.25 -3.27
N GLU A 163 -12.89 0.59 -4.12
CA GLU A 163 -12.11 1.54 -4.91
C GLU A 163 -12.40 2.95 -4.43
N PHE A 164 -11.36 3.79 -4.33
CA PHE A 164 -11.51 5.20 -4.07
C PHE A 164 -12.17 5.87 -5.27
N THR A 165 -13.13 6.77 -5.02
CA THR A 165 -13.80 7.47 -6.10
C THR A 165 -12.86 8.49 -6.76
N PRO A 166 -12.92 8.67 -8.09
CA PRO A 166 -12.03 9.59 -8.81
C PRO A 166 -12.12 11.04 -8.29
N ASP A 167 -13.33 11.50 -7.94
CA ASP A 167 -13.55 12.83 -7.37
C ASP A 167 -12.81 13.03 -6.05
N TYR A 168 -12.76 12.00 -5.20
CA TYR A 168 -12.00 12.04 -3.95
C TYR A 168 -10.49 12.08 -4.20
N ILE A 169 -10.01 11.32 -5.18
CA ILE A 169 -8.58 11.33 -5.56
C ILE A 169 -8.18 12.71 -6.06
N LEU A 170 -9.00 13.32 -6.94
CA LEU A 170 -8.77 14.67 -7.46
C LEU A 170 -8.80 15.74 -6.36
N ASP A 171 -9.73 15.62 -5.41
CA ASP A 171 -9.78 16.55 -4.27
C ASP A 171 -8.51 16.46 -3.42
N CYS A 172 -8.00 15.25 -3.16
CA CYS A 172 -6.74 15.06 -2.43
C CYS A 172 -5.52 15.64 -3.17
N ILE A 173 -5.47 15.54 -4.51
CA ILE A 173 -4.39 16.09 -5.32
C ILE A 173 -4.42 17.62 -5.31
N ASN A 174 -5.60 18.21 -5.50
CA ASN A 174 -5.76 19.66 -5.65
C ASN A 174 -5.79 20.42 -4.32
N ASN A 175 -6.22 19.77 -3.23
CA ASN A 175 -6.42 20.37 -1.91
C ASN A 175 -5.79 19.53 -0.79
N PRO A 176 -4.47 19.30 -0.80
CA PRO A 176 -3.81 18.39 0.14
C PRO A 176 -3.97 18.83 1.62
N GLN A 177 -4.17 20.12 1.88
CA GLN A 177 -4.42 20.67 3.22
C GLN A 177 -5.81 20.33 3.77
N ASN A 178 -6.79 20.02 2.92
CA ASN A 178 -8.18 19.75 3.31
C ASN A 178 -8.46 18.26 3.52
N TYR A 179 -7.43 17.41 3.41
CA TYR A 179 -7.58 15.98 3.53
C TYR A 179 -8.16 15.55 4.87
N LYS A 180 -9.33 14.96 4.82
CA LYS A 180 -9.99 14.32 5.97
C LYS A 180 -9.97 12.81 5.75
N LEU A 181 -9.53 12.05 6.75
CA LEU A 181 -9.36 10.59 6.77
C LEU A 181 -10.64 9.75 6.50
N LYS A 182 -11.64 10.31 5.82
CA LYS A 182 -12.86 9.58 5.44
C LYS A 182 -12.88 9.37 3.93
N PRO A 183 -12.32 8.25 3.44
CA PRO A 183 -12.29 8.00 2.01
C PRO A 183 -13.71 7.81 1.45
N ARG A 184 -13.96 8.33 0.27
CA ARG A 184 -15.14 7.98 -0.52
C ARG A 184 -14.83 6.73 -1.31
N LEU A 185 -15.51 5.64 -0.99
CA LEU A 185 -15.25 4.31 -1.53
C LEU A 185 -16.49 3.78 -2.24
N LYS A 186 -16.30 3.11 -3.38
CA LYS A 186 -17.31 2.28 -4.03
C LYS A 186 -16.88 0.80 -3.95
N ARG A 187 -17.86 -0.10 -3.77
CA ARG A 187 -17.61 -1.53 -3.77
C ARG A 187 -17.24 -2.00 -5.17
N VAL A 188 -16.21 -2.82 -5.28
CA VAL A 188 -15.80 -3.46 -6.53
C VAL A 188 -16.38 -4.88 -6.57
N GLU A 189 -17.23 -5.16 -7.54
CA GLU A 189 -17.71 -6.51 -7.80
C GLU A 189 -16.63 -7.28 -8.55
N ARG A 190 -16.04 -8.28 -7.88
CA ARG A 190 -15.13 -9.21 -8.57
C ARG A 190 -15.95 -10.08 -9.51
N LYS A 191 -15.72 -9.96 -10.81
CA LYS A 191 -16.19 -10.96 -11.76
C LYS A 191 -15.52 -12.30 -11.37
N ARG A 192 -16.33 -13.26 -10.89
CA ARG A 192 -15.85 -14.64 -10.73
C ARG A 192 -15.51 -15.16 -12.12
N LYS A 193 -14.24 -15.41 -12.38
CA LYS A 193 -13.81 -16.22 -13.54
C LYS A 193 -14.01 -17.67 -13.21
#